data_4dc8e8edccad1fb567e0c44b2fcb0970
#
_entry.id   4dc8e8edccad1fb567e0c44b2fcb0970
#
_cell.length_a   1.000
_cell.length_b   1.000
_cell.length_c   1.000
_cell.angle_alpha   90.00
_cell.angle_beta   90.00
_cell.angle_gamma   90.00
#
_symmetry.space_group_name_H-M   'P 1'
#
loop_
_entity.id
_entity.type
_entity.pdbx_description
1 polymer ?
#
loop_
_entity_poly.entity_id
_entity_poly.type
_entity_poly.pdbx_seq_one_letter_code
_entity_poly.pdbx_strand_id
1 'polypeptide(L)'
;MNKLMSKYNALKNRAKSNKGFTLVELIVVIVILAILIGVSVNGYTKYIGQSRLNTDKQNAETLRSVMVNAVAADGVYEELMANPDKTVVIVLKNNSGSDTTTYTPATELTKYSAEVLRSVGATDAAAFQSKNKTQYTGGVITITAKSTSNGDVTVTVEGTGYPAGTTF
;
A
#
# COMPACT_ATOMS: atom_id res chain seq x y z
N MET A 1 47.25 54.06 18.52
CA MET A 1 46.57 54.07 17.20
C MET A 1 46.82 52.82 16.34
N ASN A 2 47.92 52.11 16.53
CA ASN A 2 48.28 50.95 15.65
C ASN A 2 47.48 49.63 15.83
N LYS A 3 46.93 49.34 17.02
CA LYS A 3 46.16 48.08 17.26
C LYS A 3 44.80 48.05 16.56
N LEU A 4 44.11 49.15 16.39
CA LEU A 4 42.82 49.24 15.70
C LEU A 4 42.97 49.09 14.19
N MET A 5 44.02 49.70 13.60
CA MET A 5 44.33 49.50 12.18
C MET A 5 44.72 48.06 11.84
N SER A 6 45.43 47.36 12.71
CA SER A 6 45.81 45.98 12.54
C SER A 6 44.55 45.04 12.56
N LYS A 7 43.64 45.28 13.50
CA LYS A 7 42.35 44.54 13.55
C LYS A 7 41.46 44.79 12.31
N TYR A 8 41.38 46.03 11.86
CA TYR A 8 40.64 46.40 10.66
C TYR A 8 41.19 45.69 9.41
N ASN A 9 42.52 45.70 9.24
CA ASN A 9 43.19 45.02 8.13
C ASN A 9 43.02 43.47 8.19
N ALA A 10 43.03 42.88 9.39
CA ALA A 10 42.77 41.46 9.57
C ALA A 10 41.32 41.05 9.23
N LEU A 11 40.35 41.89 9.55
CA LEU A 11 38.93 41.66 9.18
C LEU A 11 38.70 41.85 7.67
N LYS A 12 39.34 42.86 7.07
CA LYS A 12 39.27 43.11 5.62
C LYS A 12 39.90 41.99 4.81
N ASN A 13 40.96 41.36 5.29
CA ASN A 13 41.58 40.21 4.63
C ASN A 13 40.77 38.90 4.80
N ARG A 14 40.03 38.73 5.89
CA ARG A 14 39.08 37.63 6.05
C ARG A 14 37.89 37.72 5.09
N ALA A 15 37.40 38.91 4.81
CA ALA A 15 36.33 39.16 3.85
C ALA A 15 36.72 38.87 2.38
N LYS A 16 38.02 38.85 2.07
CA LYS A 16 38.54 38.56 0.72
C LYS A 16 38.73 37.08 0.40
N SER A 17 38.47 36.17 1.34
CA SER A 17 38.63 34.72 1.18
C SER A 17 37.35 33.98 0.75
N ASN A 18 36.31 34.68 0.36
CA ASN A 18 35.16 34.05 -0.27
C ASN A 18 35.52 33.67 -1.72
N LYS A 19 36.14 32.52 -1.88
CA LYS A 19 36.27 31.88 -3.20
C LYS A 19 34.83 31.52 -3.64
N GLY A 20 34.22 32.38 -4.42
CA GLY A 20 32.96 32.06 -5.11
C GLY A 20 33.20 30.88 -6.05
N PHE A 21 32.19 30.06 -6.23
CA PHE A 21 32.20 28.97 -7.21
C PHE A 21 32.47 29.56 -8.60
N THR A 22 33.31 28.88 -9.35
CA THR A 22 33.53 29.24 -10.75
C THR A 22 32.32 28.79 -11.58
N LEU A 23 32.04 29.51 -12.66
CA LEU A 23 30.95 29.15 -13.59
C LEU A 23 31.14 27.74 -14.12
N VAL A 24 32.39 27.31 -14.35
CA VAL A 24 32.74 25.97 -14.83
C VAL A 24 32.40 24.89 -13.78
N GLU A 25 32.69 25.11 -12.49
CA GLU A 25 32.30 24.16 -11.43
C GLU A 25 30.78 23.96 -11.37
N LEU A 26 30.02 25.05 -11.53
CA LEU A 26 28.55 24.94 -11.55
C LEU A 26 28.07 24.14 -12.74
N ILE A 27 28.61 24.39 -13.95
CA ILE A 27 28.24 23.68 -15.16
C ILE A 27 28.56 22.17 -15.04
N VAL A 28 29.74 21.81 -14.52
CA VAL A 28 30.13 20.41 -14.32
C VAL A 28 29.15 19.70 -13.37
N VAL A 29 28.78 20.34 -12.26
CA VAL A 29 27.85 19.79 -11.28
C VAL A 29 26.46 19.53 -11.92
N ILE A 30 25.91 20.50 -12.66
CA ILE A 30 24.58 20.30 -13.29
C ILE A 30 24.61 19.23 -14.37
N VAL A 31 25.72 19.08 -15.12
CA VAL A 31 25.86 18.01 -16.13
C VAL A 31 25.90 16.64 -15.45
N ILE A 32 26.66 16.49 -14.36
CA ILE A 32 26.71 15.23 -13.59
C ILE A 32 25.31 14.92 -13.01
N LEU A 33 24.62 15.90 -12.43
CA LEU A 33 23.27 15.71 -11.89
C LEU A 33 22.29 15.31 -13.01
N ALA A 34 22.36 15.91 -14.18
CA ALA A 34 21.50 15.55 -15.32
C ALA A 34 21.69 14.09 -15.76
N ILE A 35 22.93 13.61 -15.81
CA ILE A 35 23.25 12.22 -16.14
C ILE A 35 22.69 11.28 -15.04
N LEU A 36 22.94 11.58 -13.77
CA LEU A 36 22.46 10.76 -12.64
C LEU A 36 20.93 10.67 -12.62
N ILE A 37 20.23 11.77 -12.82
CA ILE A 37 18.76 11.81 -12.89
C ILE A 37 18.28 10.95 -14.07
N GLY A 38 18.87 11.08 -15.25
CA GLY A 38 18.48 10.35 -16.46
C GLY A 38 18.56 8.83 -16.29
N VAL A 39 19.56 8.31 -15.57
CA VAL A 39 19.72 6.86 -15.32
C VAL A 39 18.80 6.37 -14.19
N SER A 40 18.50 7.21 -13.20
CA SER A 40 17.78 6.82 -11.99
C SER A 40 16.27 6.61 -12.20
N VAL A 41 15.64 7.34 -13.13
CA VAL A 41 14.17 7.39 -13.26
C VAL A 41 13.57 6.02 -13.57
N ASN A 42 14.15 5.24 -14.50
CA ASN A 42 13.61 3.94 -14.90
C ASN A 42 13.69 2.88 -13.78
N GLY A 43 14.74 2.90 -12.97
CA GLY A 43 14.89 2.01 -11.82
C GLY A 43 13.92 2.35 -10.70
N TYR A 44 13.76 3.64 -10.44
CA TYR A 44 12.90 4.15 -9.37
C TYR A 44 11.42 3.83 -9.60
N THR A 45 10.90 4.00 -10.81
CA THR A 45 9.50 3.71 -11.15
C THR A 45 9.15 2.24 -10.98
N LYS A 46 10.06 1.31 -11.40
CA LYS A 46 9.90 -0.12 -11.18
C LYS A 46 9.91 -0.48 -9.69
N TYR A 47 10.82 0.11 -8.93
CA TYR A 47 10.92 -0.11 -7.48
C TYR A 47 9.65 0.34 -6.75
N ILE A 48 9.14 1.54 -7.06
CA ILE A 48 7.90 2.04 -6.47
C ILE A 48 6.70 1.17 -6.86
N GLY A 49 6.61 0.72 -8.12
CA GLY A 49 5.57 -0.21 -8.56
C GLY A 49 5.59 -1.51 -7.76
N GLN A 50 6.76 -2.13 -7.60
CA GLN A 50 6.91 -3.35 -6.82
C GLN A 50 6.60 -3.14 -5.33
N SER A 51 7.01 -2.01 -4.76
CA SER A 51 6.71 -1.65 -3.37
C SER A 51 5.20 -1.52 -3.13
N ARG A 52 4.48 -0.86 -4.05
CA ARG A 52 3.02 -0.74 -4.00
C ARG A 52 2.32 -2.10 -4.10
N LEU A 53 2.77 -2.97 -5.01
CA LEU A 53 2.25 -4.32 -5.14
C LEU A 53 2.46 -5.14 -3.86
N ASN A 54 3.63 -5.04 -3.24
CA ASN A 54 3.91 -5.73 -1.98
C ASN A 54 3.02 -5.21 -0.84
N THR A 55 2.73 -3.91 -0.79
CA THR A 55 1.79 -3.34 0.17
C THR A 55 0.38 -3.90 -0.04
N ASP A 56 -0.10 -3.96 -1.28
CA ASP A 56 -1.42 -4.49 -1.60
C ASP A 56 -1.52 -6.00 -1.29
N LYS A 57 -0.44 -6.76 -1.48
CA LYS A 57 -0.36 -8.16 -1.03
C LYS A 57 -0.45 -8.29 0.48
N GLN A 58 0.27 -7.48 1.25
CA GLN A 58 0.19 -7.48 2.71
C GLN A 58 -1.23 -7.14 3.19
N ASN A 59 -1.90 -6.19 2.54
CA ASN A 59 -3.30 -5.88 2.82
C ASN A 59 -4.21 -7.09 2.52
N ALA A 60 -4.01 -7.76 1.40
CA ALA A 60 -4.76 -8.95 1.03
C ALA A 60 -4.58 -10.08 2.05
N GLU A 61 -3.35 -10.34 2.51
CA GLU A 61 -3.09 -11.34 3.56
C GLU A 61 -3.74 -10.96 4.90
N THR A 62 -3.74 -9.67 5.24
CA THR A 62 -4.43 -9.19 6.44
C THR A 62 -5.94 -9.42 6.33
N LEU A 63 -6.54 -9.07 5.19
CA LEU A 63 -7.96 -9.30 4.94
C LEU A 63 -8.32 -10.78 4.92
N ARG A 64 -7.47 -11.63 4.33
CA ARG A 64 -7.61 -13.09 4.40
C ARG A 64 -7.64 -13.57 5.85
N SER A 65 -6.71 -13.12 6.67
CA SER A 65 -6.64 -13.49 8.08
C SER A 65 -7.89 -13.04 8.84
N VAL A 66 -8.40 -11.85 8.55
CA VAL A 66 -9.67 -11.35 9.10
C VAL A 66 -10.84 -12.27 8.71
N MET A 67 -10.92 -12.67 7.45
CA MET A 67 -12.00 -13.55 6.97
C MET A 67 -11.97 -14.94 7.63
N VAL A 68 -10.76 -15.50 7.84
CA VAL A 68 -10.60 -16.77 8.58
C VAL A 68 -10.98 -16.61 10.04
N ASN A 69 -10.53 -15.56 10.69
CA ASN A 69 -10.76 -15.34 12.12
C ASN A 69 -12.22 -14.98 12.45
N ALA A 70 -12.96 -14.42 11.50
CA ALA A 70 -14.37 -14.06 11.67
C ALA A 70 -15.27 -15.26 12.01
N VAL A 71 -14.85 -16.48 11.67
CA VAL A 71 -15.57 -17.73 12.02
C VAL A 71 -15.69 -17.93 13.53
N ALA A 72 -14.72 -17.44 14.29
CA ALA A 72 -14.71 -17.61 15.76
C ALA A 72 -15.69 -16.68 16.51
N ALA A 73 -16.37 -15.77 15.80
CA ALA A 73 -17.32 -14.86 16.42
C ALA A 73 -18.65 -15.58 16.76
N ASP A 74 -19.33 -15.05 17.79
CA ASP A 74 -20.54 -15.65 18.33
C ASP A 74 -21.68 -15.77 17.28
N GLY A 75 -22.21 -16.96 17.13
CA GLY A 75 -23.29 -17.28 16.20
C GLY A 75 -22.92 -17.27 14.71
N VAL A 76 -21.64 -17.07 14.36
CA VAL A 76 -21.14 -17.15 12.98
C VAL A 76 -21.03 -18.60 12.53
N TYR A 77 -20.53 -19.47 13.39
CA TYR A 77 -20.40 -20.91 13.11
C TYR A 77 -21.72 -21.55 12.67
N GLU A 78 -22.81 -21.30 13.43
CA GLU A 78 -24.15 -21.79 13.12
C GLU A 78 -24.69 -21.21 11.82
N GLU A 79 -24.42 -19.92 11.54
CA GLU A 79 -24.81 -19.27 10.29
C GLU A 79 -24.13 -19.93 9.09
N LEU A 80 -22.82 -20.23 9.19
CA LEU A 80 -22.04 -20.86 8.13
C LEU A 80 -22.53 -22.30 7.87
N MET A 81 -22.78 -23.08 8.93
CA MET A 81 -23.32 -24.44 8.82
C MET A 81 -24.71 -24.47 8.13
N ALA A 82 -25.56 -23.50 8.46
CA ALA A 82 -26.89 -23.40 7.86
C ALA A 82 -26.86 -22.94 6.39
N ASN A 83 -25.80 -22.33 5.95
CA ASN A 83 -25.67 -21.72 4.62
C ASN A 83 -24.34 -22.14 3.94
N PRO A 84 -24.17 -23.41 3.58
CA PRO A 84 -22.99 -23.89 2.86
C PRO A 84 -22.93 -23.32 1.44
N ASP A 85 -21.72 -23.28 0.87
CA ASP A 85 -21.42 -22.82 -0.50
C ASP A 85 -21.71 -21.35 -0.77
N LYS A 86 -21.91 -20.52 0.27
CA LYS A 86 -22.07 -19.08 0.12
C LYS A 86 -20.72 -18.37 0.11
N THR A 87 -20.61 -17.28 -0.63
CA THR A 87 -19.35 -16.57 -0.82
C THR A 87 -19.44 -15.11 -0.39
N VAL A 88 -18.38 -14.67 0.29
CA VAL A 88 -18.10 -13.25 0.54
C VAL A 88 -16.84 -12.89 -0.23
N VAL A 89 -16.90 -11.85 -1.03
CA VAL A 89 -15.82 -11.48 -1.95
C VAL A 89 -15.30 -10.06 -1.66
N ILE A 90 -13.98 -9.95 -1.58
CA ILE A 90 -13.26 -8.69 -1.55
C ILE A 90 -12.44 -8.59 -2.83
N VAL A 91 -12.58 -7.50 -3.56
CA VAL A 91 -11.75 -7.20 -4.73
C VAL A 91 -10.97 -5.94 -4.48
N LEU A 92 -9.66 -6.06 -4.41
CA LEU A 92 -8.71 -4.94 -4.37
C LEU A 92 -8.32 -4.60 -5.81
N LYS A 93 -8.73 -3.44 -6.29
CA LYS A 93 -8.48 -3.04 -7.69
C LYS A 93 -8.19 -1.56 -7.79
N ASN A 94 -7.16 -1.21 -8.55
CA ASN A 94 -6.85 0.17 -8.90
C ASN A 94 -6.64 0.30 -10.41
N ASN A 95 -7.56 0.96 -11.09
CA ASN A 95 -7.49 1.25 -12.51
C ASN A 95 -6.98 2.67 -12.74
N SER A 96 -5.75 2.80 -13.27
CA SER A 96 -5.18 4.09 -13.69
C SER A 96 -5.27 5.21 -12.64
N GLY A 97 -5.07 4.84 -11.35
CA GLY A 97 -5.14 5.79 -10.23
C GLY A 97 -6.53 5.94 -9.61
N SER A 98 -7.55 5.25 -10.14
CA SER A 98 -8.87 5.16 -9.51
C SER A 98 -8.99 3.86 -8.73
N ASP A 99 -9.03 3.97 -7.40
CA ASP A 99 -9.27 2.83 -6.52
C ASP A 99 -10.72 2.39 -6.61
N THR A 100 -10.94 1.13 -6.96
CA THR A 100 -12.25 0.48 -7.07
C THR A 100 -12.33 -0.76 -6.20
N THR A 101 -11.72 -0.72 -5.01
CA THR A 101 -11.86 -1.76 -4.00
C THR A 101 -13.33 -1.99 -3.67
N THR A 102 -13.78 -3.24 -3.73
CA THR A 102 -15.16 -3.61 -3.44
C THR A 102 -15.23 -4.68 -2.36
N TYR A 103 -16.28 -4.62 -1.56
CA TYR A 103 -16.70 -5.65 -0.62
C TYR A 103 -18.10 -6.13 -1.00
N THR A 104 -18.23 -7.40 -1.33
CA THR A 104 -19.50 -8.02 -1.70
C THR A 104 -19.88 -9.07 -0.66
N PRO A 105 -20.80 -8.73 0.28
CA PRO A 105 -21.29 -9.67 1.26
C PRO A 105 -22.25 -10.69 0.61
N ALA A 106 -22.32 -11.88 1.18
CA ALA A 106 -23.43 -12.80 0.90
C ALA A 106 -24.65 -12.35 1.73
N THR A 107 -25.83 -12.36 1.11
CA THR A 107 -27.09 -11.96 1.78
C THR A 107 -27.48 -12.88 2.92
N GLU A 108 -27.10 -14.14 2.84
CA GLU A 108 -27.38 -15.19 3.83
C GLU A 108 -26.35 -15.24 4.98
N LEU A 109 -25.15 -14.66 4.78
CA LEU A 109 -24.06 -14.63 5.77
C LEU A 109 -23.95 -13.25 6.44
N THR A 110 -25.01 -12.85 7.14
CA THR A 110 -25.10 -11.50 7.71
C THR A 110 -24.18 -11.29 8.91
N LYS A 111 -24.10 -12.27 9.83
CA LYS A 111 -23.22 -12.21 11.00
C LYS A 111 -21.75 -12.30 10.59
N TYR A 112 -21.42 -13.26 9.73
CA TYR A 112 -20.07 -13.38 9.19
C TYR A 112 -19.62 -12.11 8.47
N SER A 113 -20.47 -11.57 7.59
CA SER A 113 -20.18 -10.32 6.85
C SER A 113 -20.01 -9.13 7.78
N ALA A 114 -20.85 -9.01 8.81
CA ALA A 114 -20.75 -7.93 9.81
C ALA A 114 -19.46 -8.06 10.63
N GLU A 115 -19.05 -9.29 11.01
CA GLU A 115 -17.81 -9.53 11.75
C GLU A 115 -16.55 -9.19 10.93
N VAL A 116 -16.53 -9.55 9.64
CA VAL A 116 -15.45 -9.17 8.73
C VAL A 116 -15.33 -7.63 8.66
N LEU A 117 -16.44 -6.92 8.48
CA LEU A 117 -16.46 -5.45 8.46
C LEU A 117 -15.99 -4.86 9.80
N ARG A 118 -16.51 -5.38 10.93
CA ARG A 118 -16.14 -4.94 12.27
C ARG A 118 -14.64 -5.10 12.53
N SER A 119 -14.06 -6.22 12.12
CA SER A 119 -12.64 -6.53 12.34
C SER A 119 -11.69 -5.60 11.58
N VAL A 120 -12.13 -5.05 10.45
CA VAL A 120 -11.39 -3.99 9.72
C VAL A 120 -11.79 -2.57 10.17
N GLY A 121 -12.66 -2.45 11.17
CA GLY A 121 -13.17 -1.18 11.68
C GLY A 121 -14.06 -0.43 10.68
N ALA A 122 -14.75 -1.14 9.79
CA ALA A 122 -15.73 -0.59 8.84
C ALA A 122 -17.16 -0.84 9.36
N THR A 123 -18.07 0.08 9.08
CA THR A 123 -19.50 -0.05 9.42
C THR A 123 -20.31 -0.65 8.30
N ASP A 124 -19.84 -0.47 7.07
CA ASP A 124 -20.51 -0.90 5.84
C ASP A 124 -19.49 -1.05 4.69
N ALA A 125 -19.97 -1.47 3.51
CA ALA A 125 -19.13 -1.67 2.35
C ALA A 125 -18.44 -0.38 1.86
N ALA A 126 -19.07 0.78 2.01
CA ALA A 126 -18.48 2.06 1.60
C ALA A 126 -17.34 2.48 2.55
N ALA A 127 -17.54 2.30 3.86
CA ALA A 127 -16.49 2.52 4.86
C ALA A 127 -15.32 1.53 4.65
N PHE A 128 -15.61 0.29 4.29
CA PHE A 128 -14.60 -0.71 3.93
C PHE A 128 -13.73 -0.23 2.75
N GLN A 129 -14.36 0.21 1.67
CA GLN A 129 -13.66 0.74 0.48
C GLN A 129 -12.75 1.92 0.81
N SER A 130 -13.21 2.83 1.65
CA SER A 130 -12.45 4.03 2.00
C SER A 130 -11.19 3.71 2.83
N LYS A 131 -11.22 2.63 3.62
CA LYS A 131 -10.11 2.19 4.48
C LYS A 131 -9.10 1.29 3.77
N ASN A 132 -9.55 0.45 2.85
CA ASN A 132 -8.73 -0.57 2.18
C ASN A 132 -8.36 -0.14 0.75
N LYS A 133 -7.74 1.02 0.62
CA LYS A 133 -7.31 1.56 -0.67
C LYS A 133 -6.12 0.81 -1.25
N THR A 134 -6.22 0.47 -2.53
CA THR A 134 -5.12 -0.13 -3.30
C THR A 134 -4.21 0.92 -3.91
N GLN A 135 -2.92 0.63 -3.91
CA GLN A 135 -1.88 1.55 -4.39
C GLN A 135 -1.28 1.15 -5.74
N TYR A 136 -1.28 -0.14 -6.05
CA TYR A 136 -0.70 -0.65 -7.30
C TYR A 136 -1.66 -0.48 -8.47
N THR A 137 -1.24 0.35 -9.43
CA THR A 137 -2.04 0.67 -10.62
C THR A 137 -2.09 -0.50 -11.60
N GLY A 138 -3.29 -0.86 -12.07
CA GLY A 138 -3.50 -1.96 -13.02
C GLY A 138 -3.50 -3.35 -12.37
N GLY A 139 -3.39 -3.45 -11.05
CA GLY A 139 -3.50 -4.71 -10.31
C GLY A 139 -4.94 -5.04 -9.92
N VAL A 140 -5.21 -6.35 -9.83
CA VAL A 140 -6.46 -6.89 -9.27
C VAL A 140 -6.08 -8.04 -8.35
N ILE A 141 -6.51 -7.98 -7.08
CA ILE A 141 -6.40 -9.06 -6.12
C ILE A 141 -7.81 -9.36 -5.62
N THR A 142 -8.25 -10.60 -5.75
CA THR A 142 -9.56 -11.07 -5.30
C THR A 142 -9.37 -12.01 -4.13
N ILE A 143 -10.07 -11.76 -3.05
CA ILE A 143 -10.12 -12.60 -1.86
C ILE A 143 -11.53 -13.12 -1.75
N THR A 144 -11.70 -14.43 -1.78
CA THR A 144 -13.02 -15.10 -1.71
C THR A 144 -13.05 -16.01 -0.49
N ALA A 145 -13.95 -15.75 0.44
CA ALA A 145 -14.29 -16.69 1.50
C ALA A 145 -15.55 -17.45 1.10
N LYS A 146 -15.46 -18.77 1.10
CA LYS A 146 -16.56 -19.67 0.80
C LYS A 146 -16.92 -20.51 2.03
N SER A 147 -18.18 -20.47 2.47
CA SER A 147 -18.65 -21.27 3.58
C SER A 147 -18.65 -22.76 3.24
N THR A 148 -18.34 -23.59 4.22
CA THR A 148 -18.35 -25.05 4.11
C THR A 148 -19.48 -25.65 4.91
N SER A 149 -19.83 -26.89 4.63
CA SER A 149 -20.82 -27.65 5.41
C SER A 149 -20.39 -27.97 6.85
N ASN A 150 -19.13 -27.70 7.19
CA ASN A 150 -18.60 -27.95 8.53
C ASN A 150 -18.62 -26.67 9.42
N GLY A 151 -19.23 -25.56 8.97
CA GLY A 151 -19.28 -24.30 9.71
C GLY A 151 -17.99 -23.50 9.67
N ASP A 152 -17.14 -23.78 8.69
CA ASP A 152 -15.86 -23.10 8.46
C ASP A 152 -15.88 -22.34 7.13
N VAL A 153 -14.82 -21.65 6.80
CA VAL A 153 -14.65 -20.97 5.51
C VAL A 153 -13.35 -21.39 4.84
N THR A 154 -13.43 -21.62 3.52
CA THR A 154 -12.23 -21.73 2.68
C THR A 154 -11.96 -20.37 2.07
N VAL A 155 -10.77 -19.80 2.33
CA VAL A 155 -10.38 -18.49 1.81
C VAL A 155 -9.35 -18.66 0.71
N THR A 156 -9.69 -18.19 -0.49
CA THR A 156 -8.77 -18.15 -1.66
C THR A 156 -8.34 -16.73 -1.96
N VAL A 157 -7.08 -16.56 -2.34
CA VAL A 157 -6.54 -15.28 -2.80
C VAL A 157 -5.97 -15.47 -4.20
N GLU A 158 -6.44 -14.68 -5.15
CA GLU A 158 -6.06 -14.77 -6.56
C GLU A 158 -5.74 -13.39 -7.13
N GLY A 159 -4.96 -13.36 -8.22
CA GLY A 159 -4.74 -12.14 -8.98
C GLY A 159 -3.30 -11.69 -9.07
N THR A 160 -3.09 -10.38 -9.18
CA THR A 160 -1.77 -9.80 -9.46
C THR A 160 -0.76 -10.14 -8.37
N GLY A 161 0.23 -10.94 -8.76
CA GLY A 161 1.31 -11.38 -7.87
C GLY A 161 1.01 -12.60 -7.01
N TYR A 162 -0.15 -13.22 -7.19
CA TYR A 162 -0.50 -14.53 -6.63
C TYR A 162 -0.55 -15.59 -7.74
N PRO A 163 -0.03 -16.81 -7.50
CA PRO A 163 -0.27 -17.94 -8.39
C PRO A 163 -1.77 -18.25 -8.48
N ALA A 164 -2.23 -18.73 -9.63
CA ALA A 164 -3.63 -19.12 -9.79
C ALA A 164 -3.99 -20.25 -8.80
N GLY A 165 -5.10 -20.09 -8.08
CA GLY A 165 -5.61 -21.11 -7.15
C GLY A 165 -4.84 -21.23 -5.83
N THR A 166 -4.20 -20.16 -5.34
CA THR A 166 -3.62 -20.14 -3.99
C THR A 166 -4.74 -20.29 -2.94
N THR A 167 -4.98 -21.51 -2.51
CA THR A 167 -5.94 -21.87 -1.44
C THR A 167 -5.18 -22.04 -0.13
N PHE A 168 -5.72 -21.52 0.96
CA PHE A 168 -5.16 -21.66 2.31
C PHE A 168 -6.22 -22.21 3.26
#